data_f06e5f2198e5776484563b3ca2362e3e
#
_entry.id   f06e5f2198e5776484563b3ca2362e3e
#
_cell.length_a   1.000
_cell.length_b   1.000
_cell.length_c   1.000
_cell.angle_alpha   90.00
_cell.angle_beta   90.00
_cell.angle_gamma   90.00
#
_symmetry.space_group_name_H-M   'P 1'
#
loop_
_entity.id
_entity.type
_entity.pdbx_description
1 polymer ?
#
loop_
_entity_poly.entity_id
_entity_poly.type
_entity_poly.pdbx_seq_one_letter_code
_entity_poly.pdbx_strand_id
1 'polypeptide(L)'
;MKEFGSPLAGCLPLLVQMPILFALFATLRGSPFADVPYTLNLKVLPADQIAAVEPKPFTSASHSIFVTETDHVPVIASLPGGTKIGTGENVQIQLQTKSGQAFGDVVKEVENGQSFLPAWTVTKGESIVSVSKDGEITALAPGDATVEGKIPGLAARSGFLFIKALGQVGFYTDGAVNWDIAILVGSFGLSLFISQLLSGMGMPANPQQSTANKITPVMI
;
A
#
# COMPACT_ATOMS: atom_id res chain seq x y z
N MET A 1 43.39 15.08 -26.38
CA MET A 1 42.85 14.45 -25.15
C MET A 1 41.82 15.39 -24.48
N LYS A 2 40.67 15.59 -25.11
CA LYS A 2 39.57 16.43 -24.55
C LYS A 2 38.16 15.94 -24.95
N GLU A 3 37.97 14.65 -25.21
CA GLU A 3 36.67 14.11 -25.65
C GLU A 3 36.14 12.96 -24.80
N PHE A 4 36.69 12.76 -23.60
CA PHE A 4 36.02 11.91 -22.65
C PHE A 4 35.13 12.79 -21.77
N GLY A 5 33.90 12.96 -22.19
CA GLY A 5 32.86 13.50 -21.32
C GLY A 5 32.92 12.76 -19.98
N SER A 6 33.03 13.51 -18.88
CA SER A 6 33.10 12.93 -17.54
C SER A 6 32.01 11.88 -17.38
N PRO A 7 32.31 10.65 -16.91
CA PRO A 7 31.29 9.63 -16.66
C PRO A 7 30.18 10.14 -15.72
N LEU A 8 30.46 11.20 -14.96
CA LEU A 8 29.48 11.91 -14.12
C LEU A 8 28.49 12.75 -14.95
N ALA A 9 28.83 13.18 -16.17
CA ALA A 9 27.90 13.96 -17.00
C ALA A 9 26.71 13.13 -17.47
N GLY A 10 26.87 11.81 -17.61
CA GLY A 10 25.78 10.89 -17.98
C GLY A 10 24.81 10.58 -16.83
N CYS A 11 25.26 10.63 -15.57
CA CYS A 11 24.39 10.35 -14.41
C CYS A 11 23.82 11.63 -13.74
N LEU A 12 24.28 12.84 -14.14
CA LEU A 12 23.81 14.10 -13.58
C LEU A 12 22.28 14.28 -13.69
N PRO A 13 21.63 13.98 -14.84
CA PRO A 13 20.17 14.03 -14.93
C PRO A 13 19.47 13.10 -13.93
N LEU A 14 20.03 11.92 -13.71
CA LEU A 14 19.50 10.94 -12.77
C LEU A 14 19.56 11.46 -11.30
N LEU A 15 20.67 12.10 -10.92
CA LEU A 15 20.84 12.68 -9.59
C LEU A 15 19.84 13.81 -9.31
N VAL A 16 19.55 14.65 -10.31
CA VAL A 16 18.56 15.72 -10.21
C VAL A 16 17.13 15.14 -10.18
N GLN A 17 16.88 14.04 -10.88
CA GLN A 17 15.57 13.42 -11.00
C GLN A 17 15.19 12.58 -9.76
N MET A 18 16.18 12.05 -9.02
CA MET A 18 15.94 11.22 -7.84
C MET A 18 15.10 11.90 -6.76
N PRO A 19 15.38 13.16 -6.32
CA PRO A 19 14.55 13.86 -5.34
C PRO A 19 13.10 14.03 -5.80
N ILE A 20 12.89 14.32 -7.08
CA ILE A 20 11.56 14.49 -7.67
C ILE A 20 10.81 13.15 -7.65
N LEU A 21 11.49 12.07 -8.02
CA LEU A 21 10.93 10.72 -8.01
C LEU A 21 10.55 10.29 -6.59
N PHE A 22 11.42 10.53 -5.60
CA PHE A 22 11.11 10.22 -4.20
C PHE A 22 9.93 11.05 -3.67
N ALA A 23 9.84 12.33 -3.99
CA ALA A 23 8.70 13.16 -3.62
C ALA A 23 7.41 12.63 -4.25
N LEU A 24 7.44 12.25 -5.52
CA LEU A 24 6.31 11.64 -6.22
C LEU A 24 5.89 10.32 -5.55
N PHE A 25 6.83 9.42 -5.28
CA PHE A 25 6.53 8.18 -4.57
C PHE A 25 5.95 8.41 -3.17
N ALA A 26 6.46 9.40 -2.43
CA ALA A 26 5.95 9.72 -1.11
C ALA A 26 4.48 10.20 -1.17
N THR A 27 4.13 11.01 -2.17
CA THR A 27 2.75 11.49 -2.35
C THR A 27 1.80 10.39 -2.83
N LEU A 28 2.26 9.47 -3.68
CA LEU A 28 1.41 8.41 -4.23
C LEU A 28 1.18 7.23 -3.27
N ARG A 29 1.98 7.12 -2.18
CA ARG A 29 1.88 6.01 -1.22
C ARG A 29 0.76 6.13 -0.19
N GLY A 30 0.15 7.28 -0.06
CA GLY A 30 -0.91 7.54 0.91
C GLY A 30 -2.25 7.87 0.26
N SER A 31 -3.28 8.03 1.08
CA SER A 31 -4.53 8.61 0.64
C SER A 31 -4.27 10.00 0.03
N PRO A 32 -4.87 10.37 -1.11
CA PRO A 32 -6.01 9.68 -1.74
C PRO A 32 -5.64 8.56 -2.74
N PHE A 33 -4.36 8.36 -3.08
CA PHE A 33 -3.95 7.53 -4.23
C PHE A 33 -3.82 6.04 -3.90
N ALA A 34 -3.48 5.70 -2.67
CA ALA A 34 -3.31 4.32 -2.23
C ALA A 34 -4.20 4.01 -1.02
N ASP A 35 -4.45 2.72 -0.80
CA ASP A 35 -5.11 2.25 0.40
C ASP A 35 -4.23 2.51 1.63
N VAL A 36 -4.88 2.86 2.74
CA VAL A 36 -4.19 3.14 4.00
C VAL A 36 -4.31 1.93 4.92
N PRO A 37 -3.20 1.25 5.21
CA PRO A 37 -3.21 0.09 6.09
C PRO A 37 -3.13 0.49 7.56
N TYR A 38 -3.92 -0.19 8.39
CA TYR A 38 -3.83 -0.17 9.85
C TYR A 38 -3.45 -1.57 10.33
N THR A 39 -2.21 -1.73 10.82
CA THR A 39 -1.68 -3.02 11.28
C THR A 39 -1.75 -3.11 12.80
N LEU A 40 -2.39 -4.16 13.30
CA LEU A 40 -2.53 -4.46 14.72
C LEU A 40 -1.86 -5.80 15.03
N ASN A 41 -0.80 -5.74 15.84
CA ASN A 41 -0.12 -6.92 16.33
C ASN A 41 -0.73 -7.31 17.69
N LEU A 42 -1.33 -8.48 17.74
CA LEU A 42 -2.06 -8.99 18.89
C LEU A 42 -1.31 -10.15 19.54
N LYS A 43 -1.42 -10.25 20.84
CA LYS A 43 -0.96 -11.40 21.62
C LYS A 43 -2.12 -11.99 22.39
N VAL A 44 -2.54 -13.17 21.98
CA VAL A 44 -3.58 -13.92 22.68
C VAL A 44 -2.94 -14.74 23.79
N LEU A 45 -3.40 -14.54 25.02
CA LEU A 45 -2.92 -15.22 26.20
C LEU A 45 -3.97 -16.25 26.69
N PRO A 46 -3.50 -17.34 27.33
CA PRO A 46 -4.42 -18.23 28.06
C PRO A 46 -5.21 -17.45 29.13
N ALA A 47 -6.43 -17.90 29.42
CA ALA A 47 -7.33 -17.21 30.33
C ALA A 47 -6.77 -17.03 31.75
N ASP A 48 -5.92 -17.94 32.20
CA ASP A 48 -5.21 -17.87 33.48
C ASP A 48 -4.14 -16.79 33.55
N GLN A 49 -3.56 -16.44 32.42
CA GLN A 49 -2.48 -15.45 32.34
C GLN A 49 -2.99 -14.04 32.08
N ILE A 50 -4.13 -13.88 31.40
CA ILE A 50 -4.66 -12.54 31.07
C ILE A 50 -5.09 -11.77 32.33
N ALA A 51 -5.56 -12.46 33.39
CA ALA A 51 -5.99 -11.84 34.64
C ALA A 51 -4.87 -11.08 35.36
N ALA A 52 -3.60 -11.41 35.09
CA ALA A 52 -2.43 -10.73 35.66
C ALA A 52 -1.91 -9.56 34.78
N VAL A 53 -2.53 -9.31 33.64
CA VAL A 53 -2.07 -8.28 32.66
C VAL A 53 -2.90 -7.01 32.82
N GLU A 54 -2.27 -5.92 33.16
CA GLU A 54 -2.94 -4.60 33.09
C GLU A 54 -3.27 -4.24 31.66
N PRO A 55 -4.53 -3.88 31.35
CA PRO A 55 -4.91 -3.44 30.02
C PRO A 55 -4.18 -2.13 29.67
N LYS A 56 -3.40 -2.15 28.61
CA LYS A 56 -2.71 -0.97 28.11
C LYS A 56 -3.34 -0.57 26.78
N PRO A 57 -4.13 0.53 26.74
CA PRO A 57 -4.74 0.98 25.49
C PRO A 57 -3.73 1.13 24.36
N PHE A 58 -4.10 0.66 23.19
CA PHE A 58 -3.29 0.80 21.99
C PHE A 58 -3.92 1.84 21.07
N THR A 59 -3.06 2.66 20.46
CA THR A 59 -3.45 3.64 19.45
C THR A 59 -2.42 3.60 18.33
N SER A 60 -2.89 3.48 17.09
CA SER A 60 -2.04 3.52 15.90
C SER A 60 -1.50 4.92 15.61
N ALA A 61 -0.57 5.01 14.67
CA ALA A 61 -0.25 6.29 14.04
C ALA A 61 -1.50 6.88 13.35
N SER A 62 -1.56 8.22 13.31
CA SER A 62 -2.63 8.93 12.61
C SER A 62 -2.35 8.97 11.12
N HIS A 63 -3.32 8.54 10.33
CA HIS A 63 -3.28 8.66 8.88
C HIS A 63 -4.35 9.64 8.40
N SER A 64 -3.99 10.47 7.42
CA SER A 64 -4.92 11.41 6.79
C SER A 64 -5.70 10.67 5.71
N ILE A 65 -7.00 10.52 5.88
CA ILE A 65 -7.89 9.85 4.92
C ILE A 65 -8.66 10.91 4.16
N PHE A 66 -8.50 10.94 2.85
CA PHE A 66 -9.29 11.82 1.98
C PHE A 66 -10.68 11.20 1.79
N VAL A 67 -11.69 11.93 2.20
CA VAL A 67 -13.11 11.55 2.08
C VAL A 67 -13.78 12.25 0.90
N THR A 68 -13.21 13.40 0.47
CA THR A 68 -13.52 14.08 -0.79
C THR A 68 -12.23 14.51 -1.47
N GLU A 69 -12.29 15.16 -2.63
CA GLU A 69 -11.11 15.69 -3.33
C GLU A 69 -10.37 16.77 -2.52
N THR A 70 -11.07 17.47 -1.66
CA THR A 70 -10.55 18.61 -0.87
C THR A 70 -10.47 18.30 0.62
N ASP A 71 -11.33 17.41 1.12
CA ASP A 71 -11.46 17.18 2.54
C ASP A 71 -10.79 15.89 2.99
N HIS A 72 -10.02 16.00 4.03
CA HIS A 72 -9.35 14.86 4.65
C HIS A 72 -9.53 14.87 6.16
N VAL A 73 -9.62 13.67 6.72
CA VAL A 73 -9.83 13.45 8.15
C VAL A 73 -8.66 12.64 8.72
N PRO A 74 -8.01 13.12 9.80
CA PRO A 74 -6.99 12.34 10.50
C PRO A 74 -7.64 11.20 11.29
N VAL A 75 -7.36 9.96 10.93
CA VAL A 75 -7.96 8.75 11.52
C VAL A 75 -6.90 7.95 12.25
N ILE A 76 -7.25 7.44 13.41
CA ILE A 76 -6.46 6.54 14.24
C ILE A 76 -7.27 5.25 14.48
N ALA A 77 -6.58 4.12 14.55
CA ALA A 77 -7.16 2.88 15.03
C ALA A 77 -6.80 2.71 16.52
N SER A 78 -7.77 2.37 17.34
CA SER A 78 -7.56 2.17 18.77
C SER A 78 -8.19 0.85 19.25
N LEU A 79 -7.52 0.25 20.25
CA LEU A 79 -8.01 -0.87 21.03
C LEU A 79 -7.98 -0.46 22.51
N PRO A 80 -9.12 -0.11 23.10
CA PRO A 80 -9.18 0.34 24.50
C PRO A 80 -8.66 -0.71 25.48
N GLY A 81 -8.92 -2.00 25.24
CA GLY A 81 -8.39 -3.13 26.01
C GLY A 81 -6.92 -3.46 25.75
N GLY A 82 -6.30 -2.80 24.74
CA GLY A 82 -4.93 -3.06 24.34
C GLY A 82 -4.78 -4.24 23.38
N THR A 83 -3.51 -4.61 23.12
CA THR A 83 -3.15 -5.66 22.14
C THR A 83 -2.96 -7.04 22.76
N LYS A 84 -3.07 -7.15 24.09
CA LYS A 84 -3.06 -8.42 24.81
C LYS A 84 -4.49 -8.79 25.17
N ILE A 85 -4.98 -9.89 24.62
CA ILE A 85 -6.36 -10.34 24.76
C ILE A 85 -6.39 -11.77 25.29
N GLY A 86 -7.42 -12.11 26.04
CA GLY A 86 -7.62 -13.48 26.57
C GLY A 86 -8.26 -14.40 25.52
N THR A 87 -7.93 -15.69 25.58
CA THR A 87 -8.61 -16.69 24.75
C THR A 87 -10.11 -16.69 25.01
N GLY A 88 -10.93 -16.63 23.95
CA GLY A 88 -12.38 -16.54 24.02
C GLY A 88 -12.91 -15.11 24.17
N GLU A 89 -12.03 -14.11 24.25
CA GLU A 89 -12.43 -12.71 24.38
C GLU A 89 -12.73 -12.10 23.01
N ASN A 90 -13.71 -11.19 22.97
CA ASN A 90 -14.04 -10.37 21.81
C ASN A 90 -13.60 -8.93 22.05
N VAL A 91 -12.91 -8.35 21.08
CA VAL A 91 -12.39 -6.98 21.16
C VAL A 91 -12.75 -6.22 19.89
N GLN A 92 -13.33 -5.03 20.05
CA GLN A 92 -13.72 -4.17 18.94
C GLN A 92 -12.60 -3.20 18.58
N ILE A 93 -12.17 -3.20 17.31
CA ILE A 93 -11.31 -2.16 16.78
C ILE A 93 -12.15 -0.90 16.58
N GLN A 94 -11.67 0.22 17.12
CA GLN A 94 -12.32 1.51 16.98
C GLN A 94 -11.49 2.38 16.04
N LEU A 95 -12.09 2.83 14.93
CA LEU A 95 -11.53 3.89 14.10
C LEU A 95 -12.12 5.22 14.52
N GLN A 96 -11.27 6.14 14.91
CA GLN A 96 -11.66 7.44 15.44
C GLN A 96 -10.86 8.56 14.79
N THR A 97 -11.49 9.72 14.70
CA THR A 97 -10.81 10.98 14.36
C THR A 97 -9.99 11.47 15.56
N LYS A 98 -9.11 12.43 15.36
CA LYS A 98 -8.42 13.11 16.48
C LYS A 98 -9.38 13.78 17.49
N SER A 99 -10.58 14.14 17.04
CA SER A 99 -11.61 14.71 17.92
C SER A 99 -12.40 13.65 18.72
N GLY A 100 -12.11 12.36 18.53
CA GLY A 100 -12.78 11.26 19.20
C GLY A 100 -14.09 10.81 18.55
N GLN A 101 -14.48 11.40 17.43
CA GLN A 101 -15.66 10.99 16.68
C GLN A 101 -15.37 9.67 15.94
N ALA A 102 -16.34 8.75 15.92
CA ALA A 102 -16.20 7.50 15.18
C ALA A 102 -16.09 7.77 13.67
N PHE A 103 -15.09 7.18 13.02
CA PHE A 103 -14.86 7.38 11.58
C PHE A 103 -16.05 6.91 10.75
N GLY A 104 -16.72 5.83 11.16
CA GLY A 104 -17.93 5.36 10.51
C GLY A 104 -19.07 6.40 10.46
N ASP A 105 -19.17 7.30 11.44
CA ASP A 105 -20.17 8.36 11.44
C ASP A 105 -19.78 9.50 10.51
N VAL A 106 -18.49 9.83 10.44
CA VAL A 106 -17.98 10.84 9.50
C VAL A 106 -18.24 10.42 8.05
N VAL A 107 -17.98 9.17 7.70
CA VAL A 107 -18.16 8.71 6.31
C VAL A 107 -19.63 8.52 5.93
N LYS A 108 -20.57 8.38 6.88
CA LYS A 108 -22.01 8.34 6.57
C LYS A 108 -22.53 9.66 5.97
N GLU A 109 -21.89 10.77 6.31
CA GLU A 109 -22.26 12.11 5.82
C GLU A 109 -21.70 12.39 4.41
N VAL A 110 -20.83 11.51 3.91
CA VAL A 110 -20.17 11.65 2.61
C VAL A 110 -20.87 10.81 1.56
N GLU A 111 -21.00 11.33 0.36
CA GLU A 111 -21.52 10.58 -0.78
C GLU A 111 -20.63 9.33 -1.04
N ASN A 112 -21.25 8.15 -1.15
CA ASN A 112 -20.56 6.86 -1.25
C ASN A 112 -19.64 6.50 -0.04
N GLY A 113 -19.90 7.08 1.13
CA GLY A 113 -19.08 6.90 2.33
C GLY A 113 -18.87 5.45 2.76
N GLN A 114 -19.80 4.55 2.45
CA GLN A 114 -19.66 3.10 2.68
C GLN A 114 -18.41 2.50 2.03
N SER A 115 -17.93 3.09 0.95
CA SER A 115 -16.73 2.64 0.25
C SER A 115 -15.43 2.92 1.02
N PHE A 116 -15.46 3.79 2.03
CA PHE A 116 -14.33 4.12 2.90
C PHE A 116 -14.27 3.24 4.16
N LEU A 117 -15.24 2.35 4.37
CA LEU A 117 -15.16 1.43 5.49
C LEU A 117 -13.98 0.47 5.28
N PRO A 118 -13.23 0.16 6.37
CA PRO A 118 -12.05 -0.67 6.27
C PRO A 118 -12.41 -2.11 5.91
N ALA A 119 -11.59 -2.74 5.09
CA ALA A 119 -11.59 -4.18 4.90
C ALA A 119 -10.61 -4.80 5.90
N TRP A 120 -11.11 -5.61 6.82
CA TRP A 120 -10.32 -6.28 7.85
C TRP A 120 -9.93 -7.68 7.42
N THR A 121 -8.65 -8.03 7.59
CA THR A 121 -8.10 -9.36 7.28
C THR A 121 -7.09 -9.79 8.34
N VAL A 122 -7.02 -11.09 8.60
CA VAL A 122 -5.95 -11.67 9.41
C VAL A 122 -4.78 -11.99 8.46
N THR A 123 -3.63 -11.34 8.66
CA THR A 123 -2.43 -11.56 7.84
C THR A 123 -1.48 -12.59 8.45
N LYS A 124 -1.59 -12.82 9.76
CA LYS A 124 -0.82 -13.83 10.49
C LYS A 124 -1.66 -14.37 11.63
N GLY A 125 -1.66 -15.70 11.82
CA GLY A 125 -2.33 -16.35 12.94
C GLY A 125 -3.85 -16.51 12.72
N GLU A 126 -4.29 -16.95 11.55
CA GLU A 126 -5.70 -17.23 11.22
C GLU A 126 -6.35 -18.28 12.13
N SER A 127 -5.56 -19.19 12.72
CA SER A 127 -6.03 -20.15 13.73
C SER A 127 -6.07 -19.57 15.14
N ILE A 128 -5.50 -18.39 15.37
CA ILE A 128 -5.36 -17.74 16.67
C ILE A 128 -6.45 -16.70 16.87
N VAL A 129 -6.78 -15.94 15.82
CA VAL A 129 -7.83 -14.94 15.84
C VAL A 129 -8.68 -15.00 14.58
N SER A 130 -9.94 -14.61 14.69
CA SER A 130 -10.78 -14.26 13.54
C SER A 130 -11.18 -12.79 13.63
N VAL A 131 -11.46 -12.16 12.48
CA VAL A 131 -11.92 -10.77 12.43
C VAL A 131 -13.19 -10.69 11.58
N SER A 132 -14.19 -9.97 12.08
CA SER A 132 -15.43 -9.70 11.34
C SER A 132 -15.25 -8.52 10.39
N LYS A 133 -16.21 -8.32 9.47
CA LYS A 133 -16.23 -7.16 8.58
C LYS A 133 -16.28 -5.82 9.32
N ASP A 134 -16.89 -5.82 10.50
CA ASP A 134 -17.05 -4.64 11.34
C ASP A 134 -15.83 -4.37 12.24
N GLY A 135 -14.78 -5.22 12.14
CA GLY A 135 -13.56 -5.07 12.93
C GLY A 135 -13.66 -5.63 14.35
N GLU A 136 -14.61 -6.54 14.63
CA GLU A 136 -14.62 -7.31 15.87
C GLU A 136 -13.64 -8.47 15.75
N ILE A 137 -12.69 -8.53 16.67
CA ILE A 137 -11.69 -9.59 16.78
C ILE A 137 -12.16 -10.60 17.82
N THR A 138 -12.19 -11.87 17.44
CA THR A 138 -12.45 -12.99 18.36
C THR A 138 -11.16 -13.78 18.55
N ALA A 139 -10.71 -13.93 19.79
CA ALA A 139 -9.53 -14.71 20.15
C ALA A 139 -9.88 -16.21 20.26
N LEU A 140 -9.31 -17.04 19.39
CA LEU A 140 -9.63 -18.46 19.29
C LEU A 140 -8.65 -19.35 20.06
N ALA A 141 -7.34 -19.04 19.99
CA ALA A 141 -6.29 -19.83 20.63
C ALA A 141 -5.12 -18.92 21.07
N PRO A 142 -4.33 -19.34 22.07
CA PRO A 142 -3.15 -18.59 22.49
C PRO A 142 -2.10 -18.49 21.39
N GLY A 143 -1.44 -17.33 21.25
CA GLY A 143 -0.38 -17.10 20.27
C GLY A 143 -0.29 -15.65 19.81
N ASP A 144 0.56 -15.41 18.80
CA ASP A 144 0.73 -14.09 18.19
C ASP A 144 -0.03 -14.04 16.86
N ALA A 145 -0.84 -12.98 16.69
CA ALA A 145 -1.62 -12.74 15.49
C ALA A 145 -1.43 -11.31 14.99
N THR A 146 -1.66 -11.10 13.69
CA THR A 146 -1.64 -9.78 13.08
C THR A 146 -2.93 -9.60 12.28
N VAL A 147 -3.65 -8.53 12.60
CA VAL A 147 -4.85 -8.10 11.88
C VAL A 147 -4.51 -6.82 11.13
N GLU A 148 -4.89 -6.76 9.87
CA GLU A 148 -4.70 -5.58 9.01
C GLU A 148 -6.06 -5.09 8.53
N GLY A 149 -6.32 -3.80 8.73
CA GLY A 149 -7.46 -3.10 8.15
C GLY A 149 -6.98 -2.17 7.05
N LYS A 150 -7.61 -2.20 5.88
CA LYS A 150 -7.30 -1.31 4.76
C LYS A 150 -8.46 -0.38 4.50
N ILE A 151 -8.22 0.93 4.65
CA ILE A 151 -9.17 1.95 4.22
C ILE A 151 -8.81 2.32 2.77
N PRO A 152 -9.74 2.13 1.82
CA PRO A 152 -9.48 2.45 0.41
C PRO A 152 -9.17 3.92 0.20
N GLY A 153 -8.17 4.21 -0.65
CA GLY A 153 -7.90 5.56 -1.09
C GLY A 153 -8.97 6.07 -2.06
N LEU A 154 -9.26 7.36 -2.03
CA LEU A 154 -10.27 8.00 -2.89
C LEU A 154 -10.00 7.74 -4.39
N ALA A 155 -8.76 7.94 -4.83
CA ALA A 155 -8.33 7.73 -6.21
C ALA A 155 -7.92 6.27 -6.50
N ALA A 156 -7.75 5.43 -5.48
CA ALA A 156 -7.34 4.03 -5.67
C ALA A 156 -8.36 3.23 -6.50
N ARG A 157 -9.63 3.63 -6.44
CA ARG A 157 -10.74 3.03 -7.20
C ARG A 157 -11.13 3.82 -8.45
N SER A 158 -10.50 4.99 -8.66
CA SER A 158 -10.74 5.80 -9.85
C SER A 158 -9.95 5.20 -11.01
N GLY A 159 -10.61 4.99 -12.14
CA GLY A 159 -9.99 4.54 -13.36
C GLY A 159 -9.45 5.69 -14.21
N PHE A 160 -8.50 5.39 -15.06
CA PHE A 160 -8.00 6.32 -16.06
C PHE A 160 -7.83 5.60 -17.40
N LEU A 161 -8.51 6.07 -18.43
CA LEU A 161 -8.57 5.42 -19.75
C LEU A 161 -9.04 3.96 -19.65
N PHE A 162 -8.17 3.00 -19.96
CA PHE A 162 -8.45 1.57 -19.90
C PHE A 162 -8.10 0.93 -18.54
N ILE A 163 -7.46 1.68 -17.63
CA ILE A 163 -7.13 1.23 -16.29
C ILE A 163 -8.37 1.37 -15.40
N LYS A 164 -8.83 0.26 -14.83
CA LYS A 164 -10.07 0.24 -14.02
C LYS A 164 -9.91 0.89 -12.66
N ALA A 165 -8.73 0.72 -12.03
CA ALA A 165 -8.43 1.28 -10.72
C ALA A 165 -6.93 1.56 -10.59
N LEU A 166 -6.56 2.81 -10.31
CA LEU A 166 -5.16 3.25 -10.20
C LEU A 166 -4.42 2.68 -8.97
N GLY A 167 -5.17 2.32 -7.93
CA GLY A 167 -4.61 1.75 -6.71
C GLY A 167 -4.48 0.22 -6.69
N GLN A 168 -4.95 -0.47 -7.71
CA GLN A 168 -4.75 -1.92 -7.82
C GLN A 168 -3.32 -2.23 -8.22
N VAL A 169 -2.62 -2.99 -7.38
CA VAL A 169 -1.24 -3.42 -7.62
C VAL A 169 -1.23 -4.94 -7.78
N GLY A 170 -0.72 -5.41 -8.91
CA GLY A 170 -0.54 -6.85 -9.17
C GLY A 170 -1.24 -7.35 -10.43
N PHE A 171 -0.64 -8.38 -11.04
CA PHE A 171 -1.17 -9.02 -12.25
C PHE A 171 -2.38 -9.92 -11.96
N TYR A 172 -2.58 -10.32 -10.70
CA TYR A 172 -3.68 -11.18 -10.26
C TYR A 172 -4.40 -10.55 -9.08
N THR A 173 -5.71 -10.43 -9.18
CA THR A 173 -6.60 -10.03 -8.07
C THR A 173 -7.80 -10.97 -8.08
N ASP A 174 -8.09 -11.56 -6.93
CA ASP A 174 -9.22 -12.50 -6.75
C ASP A 174 -9.23 -13.68 -7.76
N GLY A 175 -8.03 -14.18 -8.14
CA GLY A 175 -7.88 -15.28 -9.08
C GLY A 175 -8.04 -14.92 -10.56
N ALA A 176 -8.26 -13.65 -10.89
CA ALA A 176 -8.36 -13.14 -12.25
C ALA A 176 -7.11 -12.32 -12.66
N VAL A 177 -6.79 -12.37 -13.95
CA VAL A 177 -5.68 -11.58 -14.53
C VAL A 177 -6.16 -10.13 -14.74
N ASN A 178 -5.42 -9.17 -14.23
CA ASN A 178 -5.63 -7.75 -14.50
C ASN A 178 -5.03 -7.36 -15.86
N TRP A 179 -5.82 -7.49 -16.91
CA TRP A 179 -5.38 -7.22 -18.29
C TRP A 179 -4.98 -5.76 -18.51
N ASP A 180 -5.58 -4.83 -17.83
CA ASP A 180 -5.23 -3.40 -17.86
C ASP A 180 -3.79 -3.17 -17.38
N ILE A 181 -3.38 -3.80 -16.28
CA ILE A 181 -2.00 -3.74 -15.77
C ILE A 181 -1.05 -4.46 -16.73
N ALA A 182 -1.45 -5.63 -17.26
CA ALA A 182 -0.65 -6.38 -18.22
C ALA A 182 -0.38 -5.57 -19.48
N ILE A 183 -1.39 -4.89 -20.03
CA ILE A 183 -1.27 -4.01 -21.20
C ILE A 183 -0.36 -2.80 -20.88
N LEU A 184 -0.52 -2.18 -19.69
CA LEU A 184 0.30 -1.05 -19.27
C LEU A 184 1.78 -1.42 -19.19
N VAL A 185 2.10 -2.52 -18.50
CA VAL A 185 3.48 -2.99 -18.34
C VAL A 185 4.07 -3.45 -19.66
N GLY A 186 3.29 -4.17 -20.48
CA GLY A 186 3.70 -4.60 -21.81
C GLY A 186 3.97 -3.44 -22.75
N SER A 187 3.13 -2.42 -22.79
CA SER A 187 3.32 -1.22 -23.60
C SER A 187 4.53 -0.39 -23.15
N PHE A 188 4.76 -0.30 -21.84
CA PHE A 188 5.96 0.35 -21.30
C PHE A 188 7.23 -0.40 -21.68
N GLY A 189 7.25 -1.74 -21.53
CA GLY A 189 8.39 -2.57 -21.95
C GLY A 189 8.67 -2.46 -23.46
N LEU A 190 7.62 -2.47 -24.28
CA LEU A 190 7.74 -2.27 -25.73
C LEU A 190 8.30 -0.88 -26.08
N SER A 191 7.85 0.16 -25.39
CA SER A 191 8.36 1.52 -25.57
C SER A 191 9.85 1.63 -25.23
N LEU A 192 10.28 1.02 -24.13
CA LEU A 192 11.71 0.95 -23.77
C LEU A 192 12.52 0.18 -24.80
N PHE A 193 12.01 -0.95 -25.28
CA PHE A 193 12.68 -1.75 -26.31
C PHE A 193 12.87 -0.96 -27.62
N ILE A 194 11.80 -0.29 -28.09
CA ILE A 194 11.88 0.57 -29.28
C ILE A 194 12.87 1.72 -29.06
N SER A 195 12.85 2.37 -27.90
CA SER A 195 13.77 3.43 -27.54
C SER A 195 15.24 2.98 -27.59
N GLN A 196 15.52 1.77 -27.10
CA GLN A 196 16.87 1.19 -27.15
C GLN A 196 17.31 0.84 -28.59
N LEU A 197 16.41 0.31 -29.40
CA LEU A 197 16.69 0.04 -30.81
C LEU A 197 17.05 1.33 -31.57
N LEU A 198 16.25 2.39 -31.38
CA LEU A 198 16.48 3.68 -32.04
C LEU A 198 17.79 4.33 -31.56
N SER A 199 18.08 4.26 -30.26
CA SER A 199 19.33 4.78 -29.69
C SER A 199 20.56 4.01 -30.20
N GLY A 200 20.44 2.71 -30.44
CA GLY A 200 21.50 1.86 -30.98
C GLY A 200 21.79 2.11 -32.45
N MET A 201 20.81 2.58 -33.22
CA MET A 201 20.99 2.86 -34.67
C MET A 201 21.74 4.17 -34.96
N GLY A 202 21.78 5.09 -33.98
CA GLY A 202 22.43 6.41 -34.16
C GLY A 202 23.89 6.49 -33.70
N MET A 203 24.47 5.42 -33.13
CA MET A 203 25.88 5.45 -32.68
C MET A 203 26.81 4.79 -33.67
N PRO A 204 28.00 5.41 -33.94
CA PRO A 204 29.02 4.77 -34.76
C PRO A 204 29.46 3.47 -34.09
N ALA A 205 29.59 2.42 -34.90
CA ALA A 205 29.89 1.06 -34.48
C ALA A 205 31.23 0.94 -33.72
N ASN A 206 31.18 1.00 -32.40
CA ASN A 206 32.33 0.64 -31.57
C ASN A 206 32.23 -0.86 -31.27
N PRO A 207 33.25 -1.69 -31.60
CA PRO A 207 33.17 -3.15 -31.54
C PRO A 207 32.74 -3.70 -30.13
N GLN A 208 33.09 -2.99 -29.06
CA GLN A 208 32.71 -3.36 -27.69
C GLN A 208 31.26 -3.01 -27.33
N GLN A 209 30.69 -2.00 -27.97
CA GLN A 209 29.32 -1.53 -27.71
C GLN A 209 28.28 -2.33 -28.51
N SER A 210 28.67 -2.91 -29.64
CA SER A 210 27.77 -3.73 -30.45
C SER A 210 27.30 -5.01 -29.78
N THR A 211 28.12 -5.57 -28.91
CA THR A 211 27.75 -6.77 -28.12
C THR A 211 26.82 -6.43 -26.96
N ALA A 212 27.04 -5.31 -26.27
CA ALA A 212 26.18 -4.83 -25.21
C ALA A 212 24.78 -4.48 -25.75
N ASN A 213 24.68 -3.78 -26.88
CA ASN A 213 23.40 -3.41 -27.49
C ASN A 213 22.57 -4.59 -28.00
N LYS A 214 23.21 -5.75 -28.27
CA LYS A 214 22.49 -6.99 -28.65
C LYS A 214 21.95 -7.77 -27.46
N ILE A 215 22.56 -7.62 -26.30
CA ILE A 215 22.20 -8.41 -25.08
C ILE A 215 21.20 -7.64 -24.21
N THR A 216 21.33 -6.32 -24.13
CA THR A 216 20.48 -5.48 -23.26
C THR A 216 18.98 -5.59 -23.56
N PRO A 217 18.50 -5.64 -24.82
CA PRO A 217 17.07 -5.80 -25.12
C PRO A 217 16.48 -7.15 -24.68
N VAL A 218 17.31 -8.17 -24.48
CA VAL A 218 16.88 -9.53 -24.13
C VAL A 218 16.79 -9.71 -22.61
N MET A 219 17.40 -8.80 -21.83
CA MET A 219 17.44 -8.87 -20.36
C MET A 219 16.33 -8.02 -19.68
N ILE A 220 15.49 -7.36 -20.44
CA ILE A 220 14.30 -6.64 -19.95
C ILE A 220 13.06 -7.47 -20.22
#